data_7d5c476fee7e9ecf59e695c0871889c0
#
_entry.id   7d5c476fee7e9ecf59e695c0871889c0
#
_cell.length_a   1.000
_cell.length_b   1.000
_cell.length_c   1.000
_cell.angle_alpha   90.00
_cell.angle_beta   90.00
_cell.angle_gamma   90.00
#
_symmetry.space_group_name_H-M   'P 1'
#
loop_
_entity.id
_entity.type
_entity.pdbx_description
1 polymer ?
#
loop_
_entity_poly.entity_id
_entity_poly.type
_entity_poly.pdbx_seq_one_letter_code
_entity_poly.pdbx_strand_id
1 'polypeptide(L)' 'MDYVRLIAQLRKHEGVEHKPYTDTVGKLTIGVGRNLDDRGLSEHEIDFLLQNDIQLVEEELDQWWPHWRSLNQTRQ' A
#
# COMPACT_ATOMS: atom_id res chain seq x y z
N MET A 1 -24.07 8.77 1.13
CA MET A 1 -22.94 9.54 0.62
C MET A 1 -22.32 8.82 -0.56
N ASP A 2 -21.98 9.55 -1.59
CA ASP A 2 -21.34 8.98 -2.78
C ASP A 2 -19.82 8.95 -2.58
N TYR A 3 -19.31 7.86 -2.02
CA TYR A 3 -17.88 7.71 -1.75
C TYR A 3 -17.04 7.67 -3.01
N VAL A 4 -17.57 7.09 -4.08
CA VAL A 4 -16.84 7.01 -5.36
C VAL A 4 -16.52 8.40 -5.88
N ARG A 5 -17.55 9.26 -5.87
CA ARG A 5 -17.40 10.63 -6.33
C ARG A 5 -16.49 11.45 -5.41
N LEU A 6 -16.65 11.27 -4.11
CA LEU A 6 -15.80 11.95 -3.13
C LEU A 6 -14.35 11.56 -3.29
N ILE A 7 -14.07 10.27 -3.43
CA ILE A 7 -12.72 9.75 -3.62
C ILE A 7 -12.10 10.35 -4.89
N ALA A 8 -12.87 10.36 -5.98
CA ALA A 8 -12.39 10.90 -7.25
C ALA A 8 -12.03 12.39 -7.12
N GLN A 9 -12.85 13.15 -6.41
CA GLN A 9 -12.60 14.57 -6.19
C GLN A 9 -11.37 14.80 -5.31
N LEU A 10 -11.21 14.03 -4.26
CA LEU A 10 -10.05 14.14 -3.38
C LEU A 10 -8.76 13.78 -4.10
N ARG A 11 -8.79 12.71 -4.91
CA ARG A 11 -7.61 12.33 -5.70
C ARG A 11 -7.22 13.42 -6.68
N LYS A 12 -8.20 14.06 -7.30
CA LYS A 12 -7.95 15.14 -8.24
C LYS A 12 -7.41 16.38 -7.54
N HIS A 13 -7.96 16.71 -6.38
CA HIS A 13 -7.60 17.91 -5.63
C HIS A 13 -6.23 17.79 -4.98
N GLU A 14 -6.00 16.68 -4.27
CA GLU A 14 -4.74 16.46 -3.54
C GLU A 14 -3.63 15.90 -4.43
N GLY A 15 -4.00 15.25 -5.53
CA GLY A 15 -3.05 14.49 -6.34
C GLY A 15 -2.82 13.11 -5.74
N VAL A 16 -2.15 12.25 -6.49
CA VAL A 16 -1.84 10.88 -6.06
C VAL A 16 -0.34 10.67 -6.19
N GLU A 17 0.33 10.52 -5.05
CA GLU A 17 1.77 10.29 -5.00
C GLU A 17 2.06 8.88 -4.54
N HIS A 18 2.73 8.12 -5.38
CA HIS A 18 3.08 6.72 -5.08
C HIS A 18 4.28 6.60 -4.15
N LYS A 19 5.06 7.64 -4.04
CA LYS A 19 6.25 7.68 -3.20
C LYS A 19 6.17 8.84 -2.23
N PRO A 20 6.85 8.73 -1.07
CA PRO A 20 6.83 9.80 -0.09
C PRO A 20 7.42 11.09 -0.64
N TYR A 21 6.85 12.19 -0.22
CA TYR A 21 7.36 13.53 -0.54
C TYR A 21 7.18 14.42 0.68
N THR A 22 7.90 15.54 0.70
CA THR A 22 7.76 16.53 1.77
C THR A 22 6.77 17.59 1.33
N ASP A 23 5.77 17.85 2.15
CA ASP A 23 4.76 18.86 1.82
C ASP A 23 5.27 20.27 2.11
N THR A 24 4.40 21.27 1.92
CA THR A 24 4.75 22.69 2.03
C THR A 24 5.15 23.10 3.45
N VAL A 25 4.72 22.33 4.45
CA VAL A 25 5.07 22.61 5.86
C VAL A 25 6.15 21.68 6.40
N GLY A 26 6.80 20.92 5.52
CA GLY A 26 7.93 20.06 5.89
C GLY A 26 7.57 18.70 6.44
N LYS A 27 6.34 18.23 6.21
CA LYS A 27 5.88 16.93 6.69
C LYS A 27 5.97 15.88 5.60
N LEU A 28 6.45 14.70 5.96
CA LEU A 28 6.52 13.57 5.04
C LEU A 28 5.11 13.08 4.72
N THR A 29 4.77 13.01 3.45
CA THR A 29 3.41 12.76 2.96
C THR A 29 3.43 11.75 1.83
N ILE A 30 2.35 10.98 1.66
CA ILE A 30 2.23 10.00 0.59
C ILE A 30 0.76 9.83 0.20
N GLY A 31 0.55 9.28 -1.00
CA GLY A 31 -0.79 8.95 -1.47
C GLY A 31 -1.61 10.19 -1.76
N VAL A 32 -2.81 10.24 -1.21
CA VAL A 32 -3.71 11.38 -1.38
C VAL A 32 -3.63 12.23 -0.11
N GLY A 33 -2.49 12.90 0.05
CA GLY A 33 -2.29 13.82 1.17
C GLY A 33 -2.14 13.17 2.55
N ARG A 34 -1.72 11.89 2.62
CA ARG A 34 -1.53 11.23 3.92
C ARG A 34 -0.26 11.74 4.58
N ASN A 35 -0.40 12.45 5.70
CA ASN A 35 0.73 12.91 6.50
C ASN A 35 1.31 11.75 7.32
N LEU A 36 2.48 11.27 6.93
CA LEU A 36 3.12 10.14 7.59
C LEU A 36 3.78 10.53 8.91
N ASP A 37 4.30 11.76 9.00
CA ASP A 37 4.98 12.20 10.21
C ASP A 37 4.05 12.29 11.42
N ASP A 38 2.87 12.86 11.22
CA ASP A 38 1.94 13.10 12.32
C ASP A 38 0.94 11.96 12.48
N ARG A 39 0.51 11.37 11.37
CA ARG A 39 -0.55 10.35 11.39
C ARG A 39 -0.02 8.92 11.24
N GLY A 40 0.98 8.71 10.38
CA GLY A 40 1.50 7.38 10.10
C GLY A 40 0.48 6.48 9.43
N LEU A 41 0.53 5.20 9.75
CA LEU A 41 -0.37 4.17 9.19
C LEU A 41 -1.12 3.48 10.33
N SER A 42 -2.37 3.13 10.07
CA SER A 42 -3.17 2.32 10.99
C SER A 42 -2.80 0.84 10.86
N GLU A 43 -3.24 0.03 11.84
CA GLU A 43 -3.03 -1.42 11.78
C GLU A 43 -3.64 -2.04 10.53
N HIS A 44 -4.83 -1.59 10.14
CA HIS A 44 -5.48 -2.08 8.91
C HIS A 44 -4.66 -1.74 7.68
N GLU A 45 -4.09 -0.56 7.65
CA GLU A 45 -3.27 -0.13 6.53
C GLU A 45 -1.97 -0.92 6.45
N ILE A 46 -1.36 -1.19 7.61
CA ILE A 46 -0.16 -2.02 7.68
C ILE A 46 -0.46 -3.43 7.17
N ASP A 47 -1.56 -4.02 7.62
CA ASP A 47 -1.98 -5.34 7.18
C ASP A 47 -2.23 -5.38 5.67
N PHE A 48 -2.87 -4.36 5.14
CA PHE A 48 -3.17 -4.28 3.71
C PHE A 48 -1.88 -4.21 2.87
N LEU A 49 -0.94 -3.38 3.30
CA LEU A 49 0.35 -3.26 2.65
C LEU A 49 1.12 -4.59 2.71
N LEU A 50 1.09 -5.23 3.87
CA LEU A 50 1.76 -6.51 4.07
C LEU A 50 1.18 -7.58 3.14
N GLN A 51 -0.14 -7.64 3.01
CA GLN A 51 -0.79 -8.59 2.11
C GLN A 51 -0.36 -8.36 0.66
N ASN A 52 -0.29 -7.11 0.24
CA ASN A 52 0.18 -6.77 -1.09
C ASN A 52 1.64 -7.18 -1.29
N ASP A 53 2.48 -6.94 -0.29
CA ASP A 53 3.90 -7.29 -0.35
C ASP A 53 4.09 -8.81 -0.42
N ILE A 54 3.31 -9.56 0.36
CA ILE A 54 3.35 -11.02 0.32
C ILE A 54 2.97 -11.51 -1.07
N GLN A 55 1.93 -10.95 -1.66
CA GLN A 55 1.49 -11.33 -2.99
C GLN A 55 2.59 -11.10 -4.03
N LEU A 56 3.30 -10.00 -3.94
CA LEU A 56 4.43 -9.73 -4.84
C LEU A 56 5.55 -10.77 -4.67
N VAL A 57 5.86 -11.12 -3.42
CA VAL A 57 6.86 -12.15 -3.15
C VAL A 57 6.43 -13.50 -3.71
N GLU A 58 5.15 -13.85 -3.57
CA GLU A 58 4.61 -15.09 -4.13
C GLU A 58 4.73 -15.12 -5.66
N GLU A 59 4.43 -14.01 -6.31
CA GLU A 59 4.57 -13.88 -7.76
C GLU A 59 6.03 -14.06 -8.20
N GLU A 60 6.96 -13.47 -7.47
CA GLU A 60 8.38 -13.65 -7.74
C GLU A 60 8.81 -15.09 -7.55
N LEU A 61 8.36 -15.74 -6.48
CA LEU A 61 8.68 -17.14 -6.24
C LEU A 61 8.09 -18.05 -7.30
N ASP A 62 6.92 -17.74 -7.82
CA ASP A 62 6.32 -18.51 -8.92
C ASP A 62 7.21 -18.50 -10.16
N GLN A 63 7.90 -17.40 -10.41
CA GLN A 63 8.81 -17.27 -11.55
C GLN A 63 10.15 -17.98 -11.32
N TRP A 64 10.70 -17.83 -10.10
CA TRP A 64 12.05 -18.31 -9.80
C TRP A 64 12.07 -19.75 -9.31
N TRP A 65 11.01 -20.16 -8.58
CA TRP A 65 10.95 -21.47 -7.93
C TRP A 65 9.52 -21.96 -7.88
N PRO A 66 8.99 -22.50 -9.00
CA PRO A 66 7.57 -22.88 -9.09
C PRO A 66 7.11 -23.92 -8.06
N HIS A 67 8.04 -24.65 -7.45
CA HIS A 67 7.70 -25.69 -6.49
C HIS A 67 7.55 -25.19 -5.06
N TRP A 68 7.75 -23.92 -4.79
CA TRP A 68 7.70 -23.39 -3.43
C TRP A 68 6.34 -23.58 -2.77
N ARG A 69 5.26 -23.55 -3.55
CA ARG A 69 3.90 -23.73 -3.02
C ARG A 69 3.70 -25.13 -2.44
N SER A 70 4.30 -26.14 -3.04
CA SER A 70 4.26 -27.51 -2.55
C SER A 70 4.90 -27.63 -1.17
N LEU A 71 6.04 -26.99 -0.98
CA LEU A 71 6.74 -26.97 0.31
C LEU A 71 5.90 -26.27 1.37
N ASN A 72 5.29 -25.16 1.01
CA ASN A 72 4.48 -24.40 1.93
C ASN A 72 3.23 -25.18 2.37
N GLN A 73 2.63 -25.93 1.46
CA GLN A 73 1.44 -26.72 1.75
C GLN A 73 1.71 -27.84 2.74
N THR A 74 2.89 -28.43 2.72
CA THR A 74 3.22 -29.53 3.61
C THR A 74 3.37 -29.09 5.06
N ARG A 75 3.43 -27.81 5.32
CA ARG A 75 3.58 -27.28 6.68
C ARG A 75 2.26 -27.09 7.39
N GLN A 76 1.19 -27.16 6.67
CA GLN A 76 -0.13 -27.03 7.26
C GLN A 76 -0.62 -28.37 7.77
#